data_1f515749b8c6a8868a4448f6d08a1b66
#
_entry.id   1f515749b8c6a8868a4448f6d08a1b66
#
_cell.length_a   1.000
_cell.length_b   1.000
_cell.length_c   1.000
_cell.angle_alpha   90.00
_cell.angle_beta   90.00
_cell.angle_gamma   90.00
#
_symmetry.space_group_name_H-M   'P 1'
#
loop_
_entity.id
_entity.type
_entity.pdbx_description
1 polymer ?
#
loop_
_entity_poly.entity_id
_entity_poly.type
_entity_poly.pdbx_seq_one_letter_code
_entity_poly.pdbx_strand_id
1 'polypeptide(L)'
;MAAQESAYWALREAIDTALADAEPGGGKRVPSLQDEIVFERVSFGYGERPILDAVDLTIPVGTFTSLVGPSGAGKTTLLDLLCVLLTPQSGRIRIDGVPLGELDRRRWRRLIGYVPQETLLLHDSILANVTLGDPALTAADAERALRQAGAWEFVERTAHGLQTIVGERGGKLSGGQRQRIVIARALAHRPRLLILDEATSALDPEAEEAICRTMKQLTPEITVIAVSHRPALINVADQVWRLQEGRLVRIKGPREEYWRFGERAPVGPDGNAPTA
;
A
#
# COMPACT_ATOMS: atom_id res chain seq x y z
N MET A 1 -13.87 43.40 24.37
CA MET A 1 -14.17 43.49 22.93
C MET A 1 -12.94 43.16 22.07
N ALA A 2 -11.80 43.83 22.23
CA ALA A 2 -10.60 43.56 21.39
C ALA A 2 -10.08 42.11 21.39
N ALA A 3 -10.15 41.39 22.53
CA ALA A 3 -9.70 39.97 22.59
C ALA A 3 -10.66 39.02 21.82
N GLN A 4 -11.95 39.34 21.78
CA GLN A 4 -12.94 38.55 21.02
C GLN A 4 -12.83 38.79 19.50
N GLU A 5 -12.51 40.02 19.10
CA GLU A 5 -12.22 40.32 17.70
C GLU A 5 -10.96 39.61 17.19
N SER A 6 -9.88 39.62 18.00
CA SER A 6 -8.66 38.91 17.64
C SER A 6 -8.85 37.41 17.49
N ALA A 7 -9.64 36.79 18.39
CA ALA A 7 -9.98 35.36 18.30
C ALA A 7 -10.84 35.03 17.06
N TYR A 8 -11.78 35.92 16.72
CA TYR A 8 -12.61 35.76 15.52
C TYR A 8 -11.75 35.80 14.23
N TRP A 9 -10.87 36.77 14.11
CA TRP A 9 -10.01 36.90 12.94
C TRP A 9 -9.01 35.77 12.82
N ALA A 10 -8.41 35.30 13.93
CA ALA A 10 -7.53 34.14 13.95
C ALA A 10 -8.26 32.85 13.53
N LEU A 11 -9.50 32.66 14.00
CA LEU A 11 -10.32 31.52 13.61
C LEU A 11 -10.71 31.59 12.11
N ARG A 12 -11.05 32.77 11.64
CA ARG A 12 -11.40 32.97 10.23
C ARG A 12 -10.22 32.74 9.31
N GLU A 13 -9.04 33.26 9.66
CA GLU A 13 -7.80 32.99 8.91
C GLU A 13 -7.46 31.49 8.88
N ALA A 14 -7.63 30.79 10.00
CA ALA A 14 -7.43 29.35 10.08
C ALA A 14 -8.43 28.57 9.19
N ILE A 15 -9.70 29.01 9.16
CA ILE A 15 -10.74 28.42 8.29
C ILE A 15 -10.42 28.72 6.82
N ASP A 16 -10.08 29.94 6.47
CA ASP A 16 -9.76 30.33 5.09
C ASP A 16 -8.51 29.59 4.58
N THR A 17 -7.49 29.42 5.43
CA THR A 17 -6.31 28.59 5.13
C THR A 17 -6.70 27.13 4.94
N ALA A 18 -7.48 26.57 5.84
CA ALA A 18 -7.94 25.18 5.74
C ALA A 18 -8.82 24.94 4.50
N LEU A 19 -9.61 25.93 4.08
CA LEU A 19 -10.42 25.87 2.85
C LEU A 19 -9.56 26.01 1.59
N ALA A 20 -8.50 26.83 1.64
CA ALA A 20 -7.54 26.96 0.53
C ALA A 20 -6.71 25.70 0.35
N ASP A 21 -6.35 25.03 1.46
CA ASP A 21 -5.62 23.76 1.47
C ASP A 21 -6.55 22.53 1.31
N ALA A 22 -7.88 22.77 1.28
CA ALA A 22 -8.83 21.68 1.06
C ALA A 22 -8.58 21.04 -0.30
N GLU A 23 -8.55 19.71 -0.32
CA GLU A 23 -8.42 18.99 -1.59
C GLU A 23 -9.45 19.49 -2.59
N PRO A 24 -9.04 19.95 -3.79
CA PRO A 24 -9.98 20.33 -4.82
C PRO A 24 -10.95 19.19 -5.06
N GLY A 25 -12.24 19.50 -5.16
CA GLY A 25 -13.30 18.52 -5.37
C GLY A 25 -12.91 17.58 -6.50
N GLY A 26 -12.82 16.29 -6.21
CA GLY A 26 -12.54 15.25 -7.20
C GLY A 26 -13.67 15.13 -8.22
N GLY A 27 -13.47 14.30 -9.23
CA GLY A 27 -14.52 13.93 -10.17
C GLY A 27 -15.75 13.35 -9.46
N LYS A 28 -16.83 13.20 -10.21
CA LYS A 28 -18.12 12.70 -9.68
C LYS A 28 -18.40 11.25 -10.07
N ARG A 29 -17.58 10.68 -10.94
CA ARG A 29 -17.79 9.29 -11.40
C ARG A 29 -17.52 8.32 -10.26
N VAL A 30 -18.41 7.36 -10.09
CA VAL A 30 -18.22 6.28 -9.11
C VAL A 30 -17.10 5.36 -9.63
N PRO A 31 -16.03 5.13 -8.85
CA PRO A 31 -14.99 4.22 -9.27
C PRO A 31 -15.50 2.77 -9.28
N SER A 32 -15.11 2.04 -10.29
CA SER A 32 -15.05 0.58 -10.30
C SER A 32 -13.58 0.17 -10.31
N LEU A 33 -13.30 -1.09 -10.11
CA LEU A 33 -12.01 -1.70 -10.36
C LEU A 33 -12.31 -3.16 -10.73
N GLN A 34 -12.51 -3.41 -12.04
CA GLN A 34 -12.95 -4.68 -12.58
C GLN A 34 -12.01 -5.23 -13.64
N ASP A 35 -11.32 -4.33 -14.39
CA ASP A 35 -10.46 -4.71 -15.50
C ASP A 35 -8.98 -4.41 -15.22
N GLU A 36 -8.62 -3.13 -15.11
CA GLU A 36 -7.21 -2.74 -15.01
C GLU A 36 -6.98 -1.32 -14.47
N ILE A 37 -5.76 -1.11 -13.99
CA ILE A 37 -5.17 0.20 -13.68
C ILE A 37 -4.11 0.48 -14.73
N VAL A 38 -4.18 1.63 -15.43
CA VAL A 38 -3.23 2.00 -16.50
C VAL A 38 -2.61 3.36 -16.22
N PHE A 39 -1.29 3.41 -16.22
CA PHE A 39 -0.50 4.64 -16.27
C PHE A 39 -0.08 4.85 -17.73
N GLU A 40 -0.39 6.00 -18.31
CA GLU A 40 -0.07 6.36 -19.70
C GLU A 40 0.88 7.55 -19.70
N ARG A 41 2.16 7.30 -19.95
CA ARG A 41 3.25 8.29 -20.04
C ARG A 41 3.25 9.26 -18.86
N VAL A 42 3.10 8.75 -17.65
CA VAL A 42 2.99 9.56 -16.43
C VAL A 42 4.35 10.14 -16.05
N SER A 43 4.43 11.47 -15.94
CA SER A 43 5.61 12.15 -15.40
C SER A 43 5.24 12.97 -14.18
N PHE A 44 6.18 13.02 -13.22
CA PHE A 44 6.03 13.76 -11.98
C PHE A 44 7.39 14.15 -11.40
N GLY A 45 7.46 15.32 -10.75
CA GLY A 45 8.63 15.80 -10.03
C GLY A 45 8.25 16.71 -8.88
N TYR A 46 9.10 16.80 -7.87
CA TYR A 46 8.99 17.78 -6.78
C TYR A 46 9.79 19.02 -7.14
N GLY A 47 9.07 20.11 -7.43
CA GLY A 47 9.69 21.33 -7.98
C GLY A 47 10.39 21.04 -9.31
N GLU A 48 11.67 21.36 -9.41
CA GLU A 48 12.48 21.11 -10.62
C GLU A 48 13.10 19.70 -10.67
N ARG A 49 12.96 18.90 -9.60
CA ARG A 49 13.54 17.56 -9.55
C ARG A 49 12.59 16.52 -10.15
N PRO A 50 12.89 15.99 -11.36
CA PRO A 50 12.08 14.93 -11.94
C PRO A 50 12.24 13.63 -11.14
N ILE A 51 11.13 12.92 -10.92
CA ILE A 51 11.08 11.63 -10.20
C ILE A 51 10.58 10.52 -11.11
N LEU A 52 9.53 10.79 -11.91
CA LEU A 52 8.98 9.87 -12.90
C LEU A 52 9.05 10.52 -14.27
N ASP A 53 9.51 9.76 -15.27
CA ASP A 53 9.70 10.20 -16.64
C ASP A 53 8.94 9.30 -17.61
N ALA A 54 7.77 9.76 -18.08
CA ALA A 54 6.91 9.08 -19.05
C ALA A 54 6.66 7.60 -18.71
N VAL A 55 6.29 7.31 -17.46
CA VAL A 55 6.05 5.96 -16.97
C VAL A 55 4.79 5.36 -17.59
N ASP A 56 4.94 4.17 -18.18
CA ASP A 56 3.85 3.32 -18.64
C ASP A 56 3.78 2.08 -17.75
N LEU A 57 2.58 1.77 -17.22
CA LEU A 57 2.33 0.62 -16.35
C LEU A 57 0.89 0.16 -16.52
N THR A 58 0.70 -1.15 -16.71
CA THR A 58 -0.62 -1.78 -16.69
C THR A 58 -0.67 -2.83 -15.58
N ILE A 59 -1.67 -2.71 -14.72
CA ILE A 59 -1.94 -3.63 -13.61
C ILE A 59 -3.31 -4.24 -13.81
N PRO A 60 -3.41 -5.49 -14.29
CA PRO A 60 -4.68 -6.19 -14.40
C PRO A 60 -5.30 -6.45 -13.03
N VAL A 61 -6.62 -6.35 -12.92
CA VAL A 61 -7.35 -6.67 -11.69
C VAL A 61 -7.13 -8.14 -11.29
N GLY A 62 -7.09 -8.38 -9.98
CA GLY A 62 -6.90 -9.72 -9.43
C GLY A 62 -5.48 -10.27 -9.57
N THR A 63 -4.50 -9.44 -9.96
CA THR A 63 -3.10 -9.83 -10.05
C THR A 63 -2.26 -9.29 -8.89
N PHE A 64 -1.14 -9.95 -8.64
CA PHE A 64 -0.11 -9.50 -7.72
C PHE A 64 1.02 -8.83 -8.52
N THR A 65 1.19 -7.51 -8.36
CA THR A 65 2.24 -6.73 -9.00
C THR A 65 3.31 -6.35 -7.98
N SER A 66 4.58 -6.64 -8.26
CA SER A 66 5.72 -6.19 -7.45
C SER A 66 6.44 -5.03 -8.13
N LEU A 67 6.68 -3.96 -7.38
CA LEU A 67 7.48 -2.80 -7.77
C LEU A 67 8.82 -2.86 -7.05
N VAL A 68 9.91 -2.96 -7.81
CA VAL A 68 11.28 -3.00 -7.29
C VAL A 68 12.07 -1.79 -7.78
N GLY A 69 13.17 -1.47 -7.12
CA GLY A 69 14.04 -0.36 -7.51
C GLY A 69 14.74 0.27 -6.31
N PRO A 70 15.84 1.00 -6.47
CA PRO A 70 16.60 1.56 -5.37
C PRO A 70 15.75 2.51 -4.49
N SER A 71 16.22 2.77 -3.26
CA SER A 71 15.59 3.78 -2.41
C SER A 71 15.62 5.15 -3.11
N GLY A 72 14.52 5.90 -3.02
CA GLY A 72 14.38 7.19 -3.69
C GLY A 72 14.10 7.12 -5.19
N ALA A 73 13.92 5.94 -5.79
CA ALA A 73 13.60 5.81 -7.22
C ALA A 73 12.21 6.35 -7.62
N GLY A 74 11.33 6.67 -6.64
CA GLY A 74 9.97 7.17 -6.91
C GLY A 74 8.86 6.13 -6.76
N LYS A 75 9.13 4.97 -6.14
CA LYS A 75 8.12 3.91 -5.94
C LYS A 75 6.94 4.41 -5.11
N THR A 76 7.18 5.02 -3.96
CA THR A 76 6.15 5.63 -3.12
C THR A 76 5.43 6.77 -3.86
N THR A 77 6.15 7.59 -4.64
CA THR A 77 5.55 8.63 -5.48
C THR A 77 4.54 8.06 -6.48
N LEU A 78 4.85 6.91 -7.09
CA LEU A 78 3.93 6.22 -8.00
C LEU A 78 2.67 5.74 -7.25
N LEU A 79 2.81 5.23 -6.03
CA LEU A 79 1.69 4.85 -5.17
C LEU A 79 0.87 6.07 -4.74
N ASP A 80 1.51 7.19 -4.38
CA ASP A 80 0.85 8.44 -4.00
C ASP A 80 0.01 9.02 -5.14
N LEU A 81 0.51 8.95 -6.38
CA LEU A 81 -0.26 9.32 -7.58
C LEU A 81 -1.49 8.41 -7.75
N LEU A 82 -1.35 7.10 -7.53
CA LEU A 82 -2.47 6.17 -7.59
C LEU A 82 -3.50 6.41 -6.47
N CYS A 83 -3.06 6.76 -5.27
CA CYS A 83 -3.91 7.13 -4.14
C CYS A 83 -4.53 8.54 -4.28
N VAL A 84 -4.22 9.27 -5.37
CA VAL A 84 -4.67 10.67 -5.60
C VAL A 84 -4.20 11.61 -4.47
N LEU A 85 -3.06 11.32 -3.87
CA LEU A 85 -2.36 12.23 -2.95
C LEU A 85 -1.52 13.24 -3.74
N LEU A 86 -1.08 12.85 -4.94
CA LEU A 86 -0.37 13.67 -5.90
C LEU A 86 -1.12 13.69 -7.23
N THR A 87 -0.85 14.71 -8.04
CA THR A 87 -1.40 14.83 -9.41
C THR A 87 -0.25 14.78 -10.42
N PRO A 88 -0.31 13.95 -11.48
CA PRO A 88 0.75 13.88 -12.48
C PRO A 88 0.90 15.24 -13.21
N GLN A 89 2.14 15.62 -13.52
CA GLN A 89 2.45 16.82 -14.30
C GLN A 89 2.17 16.62 -15.79
N SER A 90 2.35 15.40 -16.27
CA SER A 90 1.97 14.99 -17.62
C SER A 90 1.56 13.53 -17.67
N GLY A 91 0.91 13.11 -18.76
CA GLY A 91 0.32 11.78 -18.84
C GLY A 91 -0.98 11.67 -18.06
N ARG A 92 -1.43 10.45 -17.81
CA ARG A 92 -2.68 10.19 -17.07
C ARG A 92 -2.71 8.79 -16.48
N ILE A 93 -3.50 8.63 -15.42
CA ILE A 93 -3.80 7.34 -14.81
C ILE A 93 -5.27 7.05 -15.09
N ARG A 94 -5.58 5.82 -15.51
CA ARG A 94 -6.95 5.37 -15.76
C ARG A 94 -7.26 4.16 -14.90
N ILE A 95 -8.52 4.08 -14.48
CA ILE A 95 -9.12 2.93 -13.80
C ILE A 95 -10.27 2.45 -14.69
N ASP A 96 -10.19 1.24 -15.20
CA ASP A 96 -11.18 0.68 -16.15
C ASP A 96 -11.47 1.67 -17.32
N GLY A 97 -10.44 2.25 -17.89
CA GLY A 97 -10.53 3.24 -18.97
C GLY A 97 -10.94 4.65 -18.56
N VAL A 98 -11.40 4.89 -17.32
CA VAL A 98 -11.81 6.22 -16.83
C VAL A 98 -10.61 6.95 -16.22
N PRO A 99 -10.34 8.21 -16.61
CA PRO A 99 -9.29 9.00 -15.99
C PRO A 99 -9.50 9.13 -14.48
N LEU A 100 -8.43 8.87 -13.69
CA LEU A 100 -8.47 8.89 -12.23
C LEU A 100 -8.93 10.23 -11.66
N GLY A 101 -8.61 11.36 -12.34
CA GLY A 101 -9.06 12.70 -11.95
C GLY A 101 -10.57 12.92 -12.08
N GLU A 102 -11.29 12.11 -12.88
CA GLU A 102 -12.74 12.18 -13.05
C GLU A 102 -13.51 11.34 -12.00
N LEU A 103 -12.81 10.49 -11.24
CA LEU A 103 -13.41 9.65 -10.21
C LEU A 103 -13.63 10.43 -8.91
N ASP A 104 -14.65 10.04 -8.16
CA ASP A 104 -14.85 10.46 -6.77
C ASP A 104 -13.67 9.95 -5.92
N ARG A 105 -12.80 10.87 -5.49
CA ARG A 105 -11.56 10.56 -4.75
C ARG A 105 -11.81 9.82 -3.44
N ARG A 106 -12.88 10.19 -2.71
CA ARG A 106 -13.21 9.54 -1.42
C ARG A 106 -13.65 8.10 -1.64
N ARG A 107 -14.47 7.87 -2.67
CA ARG A 107 -14.91 6.52 -3.04
C ARG A 107 -13.76 5.69 -3.59
N TRP A 108 -12.86 6.31 -4.40
CA TRP A 108 -11.66 5.63 -4.88
C TRP A 108 -10.78 5.17 -3.71
N ARG A 109 -10.43 6.06 -2.78
CA ARG A 109 -9.60 5.72 -1.61
C ARG A 109 -10.24 4.65 -0.71
N ARG A 110 -11.58 4.56 -0.65
CA ARG A 110 -12.26 3.47 0.07
C ARG A 110 -12.08 2.10 -0.57
N LEU A 111 -11.77 2.03 -1.86
CA LEU A 111 -11.44 0.78 -2.53
C LEU A 111 -9.99 0.35 -2.28
N ILE A 112 -9.17 1.20 -1.65
CA ILE A 112 -7.74 0.95 -1.41
C ILE A 112 -7.52 0.61 0.06
N GLY A 113 -6.90 -0.55 0.31
CA GLY A 113 -6.27 -0.87 1.59
C GLY A 113 -4.78 -0.53 1.48
N TYR A 114 -4.27 0.32 2.38
CA TYR A 114 -2.86 0.72 2.37
C TYR A 114 -2.14 0.21 3.61
N VAL A 115 -1.04 -0.49 3.39
CA VAL A 115 -0.14 -0.98 4.44
C VAL A 115 1.18 -0.23 4.32
N PRO A 116 1.47 0.73 5.21
CA PRO A 116 2.68 1.53 5.16
C PRO A 116 3.91 0.73 5.61
N GLN A 117 5.09 1.27 5.33
CA GLN A 117 6.38 0.72 5.76
C GLN A 117 6.48 0.64 7.29
N GLU A 118 6.03 1.67 7.99
CA GLU A 118 6.04 1.68 9.46
C GLU A 118 4.77 1.03 10.02
N THR A 119 4.97 0.01 10.86
CA THR A 119 3.89 -0.71 11.52
C THR A 119 3.49 0.02 12.81
N LEU A 120 2.58 0.97 12.70
CA LEU A 120 2.06 1.71 13.84
C LEU A 120 0.77 1.08 14.39
N LEU A 121 0.82 0.66 15.67
CA LEU A 121 -0.34 0.22 16.43
C LEU A 121 -0.63 1.19 17.57
N LEU A 122 -1.91 1.47 17.78
CA LEU A 122 -2.40 2.26 18.91
C LEU A 122 -2.29 1.41 20.19
N HIS A 123 -2.05 2.07 21.33
CA HIS A 123 -2.12 1.42 22.65
C HIS A 123 -3.59 1.13 23.02
N ASP A 124 -4.19 0.20 22.32
CA ASP A 124 -5.59 -0.16 22.46
C ASP A 124 -5.78 -1.65 22.13
N SER A 125 -7.02 -2.12 22.07
CA SER A 125 -7.38 -3.48 21.70
C SER A 125 -7.03 -3.80 20.24
N ILE A 126 -6.95 -5.10 19.94
CA ILE A 126 -6.80 -5.57 18.55
C ILE A 126 -7.99 -5.07 17.71
N LEU A 127 -9.21 -5.11 18.26
CA LEU A 127 -10.41 -4.60 17.58
C LEU A 127 -10.26 -3.13 17.19
N ALA A 128 -9.89 -2.28 18.15
CA ALA A 128 -9.69 -0.85 17.90
C ALA A 128 -8.57 -0.60 16.87
N ASN A 129 -7.51 -1.41 16.90
CA ASN A 129 -6.43 -1.33 15.92
C ASN A 129 -6.85 -1.73 14.50
N VAL A 130 -7.75 -2.70 14.33
CA VAL A 130 -8.24 -3.12 13.02
C VAL A 130 -9.29 -2.14 12.49
N THR A 131 -10.22 -1.68 13.33
CA THR A 131 -11.32 -0.81 12.91
C THR A 131 -10.98 0.68 12.93
N LEU A 132 -9.91 1.09 13.61
CA LEU A 132 -9.57 2.51 13.89
C LEU A 132 -10.76 3.30 14.47
N GLY A 133 -11.67 2.62 15.17
CA GLY A 133 -12.87 3.24 15.74
C GLY A 133 -13.96 3.61 14.72
N ASP A 134 -13.85 3.15 13.47
CA ASP A 134 -14.90 3.41 12.46
C ASP A 134 -16.19 2.69 12.88
N PRO A 135 -17.28 3.45 13.14
CA PRO A 135 -18.57 2.87 13.56
C PRO A 135 -19.24 2.00 12.48
N ALA A 136 -18.81 2.10 11.24
CA ALA A 136 -19.30 1.26 10.14
C ALA A 136 -18.71 -0.15 10.17
N LEU A 137 -17.64 -0.40 10.95
CA LEU A 137 -16.98 -1.69 11.06
C LEU A 137 -17.39 -2.41 12.35
N THR A 138 -17.84 -3.64 12.20
CA THR A 138 -18.25 -4.51 13.30
C THR A 138 -17.10 -5.41 13.77
N ALA A 139 -17.27 -6.06 14.93
CA ALA A 139 -16.33 -7.11 15.39
C ALA A 139 -16.23 -8.28 14.38
N ALA A 140 -17.32 -8.60 13.69
CA ALA A 140 -17.33 -9.62 12.64
C ALA A 140 -16.49 -9.21 11.41
N ASP A 141 -16.49 -7.91 11.04
CA ASP A 141 -15.63 -7.41 9.97
C ASP A 141 -14.15 -7.46 10.38
N ALA A 142 -13.85 -7.12 11.63
CA ALA A 142 -12.49 -7.24 12.17
C ALA A 142 -12.02 -8.70 12.19
N GLU A 143 -12.84 -9.65 12.66
CA GLU A 143 -12.53 -11.08 12.65
C GLU A 143 -12.28 -11.58 11.22
N ARG A 144 -13.15 -11.27 10.27
CA ARG A 144 -12.98 -11.62 8.86
C ARG A 144 -11.63 -11.09 8.34
N ALA A 145 -11.32 -9.82 8.58
CA ALA A 145 -10.07 -9.20 8.12
C ALA A 145 -8.83 -9.86 8.77
N LEU A 146 -8.91 -10.21 10.06
CA LEU A 146 -7.84 -10.93 10.76
C LEU A 146 -7.65 -12.35 10.20
N ARG A 147 -8.71 -13.05 9.83
CA ARG A 147 -8.62 -14.34 9.14
C ARG A 147 -7.96 -14.22 7.78
N GLN A 148 -8.37 -13.23 6.98
CA GLN A 148 -7.77 -12.94 5.68
C GLN A 148 -6.28 -12.54 5.80
N ALA A 149 -5.89 -11.84 6.86
CA ALA A 149 -4.49 -11.48 7.14
C ALA A 149 -3.67 -12.61 7.78
N GLY A 150 -4.25 -13.79 8.03
CA GLY A 150 -3.59 -14.90 8.72
C GLY A 150 -3.26 -14.61 10.20
N ALA A 151 -4.03 -13.69 10.81
CA ALA A 151 -3.82 -13.26 12.19
C ALA A 151 -4.72 -13.96 13.21
N TRP A 152 -5.84 -14.53 12.75
CA TRP A 152 -6.89 -15.01 13.66
C TRP A 152 -6.41 -16.06 14.64
N GLU A 153 -5.59 -17.00 14.21
CA GLU A 153 -5.10 -18.09 15.04
C GLU A 153 -4.39 -17.60 16.31
N PHE A 154 -3.52 -16.57 16.20
CA PHE A 154 -2.88 -16.04 17.40
C PHE A 154 -3.83 -15.18 18.23
N VAL A 155 -4.76 -14.42 17.60
CA VAL A 155 -5.76 -13.60 18.31
C VAL A 155 -6.67 -14.46 19.15
N GLU A 156 -7.18 -15.57 18.61
CA GLU A 156 -8.05 -16.52 19.30
C GLU A 156 -7.37 -17.17 20.53
N ARG A 157 -6.05 -17.35 20.48
CA ARG A 157 -5.27 -17.89 21.62
C ARG A 157 -4.97 -16.88 22.72
N THR A 158 -5.25 -15.60 22.51
CA THR A 158 -5.08 -14.58 23.58
C THR A 158 -6.20 -14.69 24.60
N ALA A 159 -5.92 -14.27 25.84
CA ALA A 159 -6.92 -14.36 26.94
C ALA A 159 -8.19 -13.55 26.69
N HIS A 160 -8.13 -12.51 25.87
CA HIS A 160 -9.22 -11.57 25.63
C HIS A 160 -9.62 -11.45 24.14
N GLY A 161 -9.10 -12.32 23.25
CA GLY A 161 -9.44 -12.31 21.84
C GLY A 161 -9.26 -10.92 21.22
N LEU A 162 -10.28 -10.42 20.53
CA LEU A 162 -10.30 -9.08 19.93
C LEU A 162 -10.07 -7.93 20.92
N GLN A 163 -10.40 -8.11 22.20
CA GLN A 163 -10.25 -7.09 23.25
C GLN A 163 -8.84 -7.09 23.88
N THR A 164 -7.93 -7.90 23.38
CA THR A 164 -6.54 -7.94 23.85
C THR A 164 -5.85 -6.62 23.56
N ILE A 165 -5.33 -5.95 24.62
CA ILE A 165 -4.57 -4.71 24.50
C ILE A 165 -3.15 -5.01 24.00
N VAL A 166 -2.77 -4.42 22.87
CA VAL A 166 -1.49 -4.70 22.18
C VAL A 166 -0.27 -4.05 22.84
N GLY A 167 -0.48 -3.13 23.79
CA GLY A 167 0.59 -2.37 24.45
C GLY A 167 1.07 -1.17 23.61
N GLU A 168 2.01 -0.41 24.17
CA GLU A 168 2.58 0.74 23.46
C GLU A 168 3.23 0.28 22.15
N ARG A 169 2.83 0.89 21.02
CA ARG A 169 3.30 0.54 19.66
C ARG A 169 3.26 -0.97 19.36
N GLY A 170 2.34 -1.69 20.00
CA GLY A 170 2.23 -3.15 19.83
C GLY A 170 3.34 -3.96 20.51
N GLY A 171 3.95 -3.43 21.58
CA GLY A 171 5.10 -4.03 22.24
C GLY A 171 4.87 -5.43 22.85
N LYS A 172 3.60 -5.85 23.01
CA LYS A 172 3.24 -7.20 23.46
C LYS A 172 3.17 -8.23 22.32
N LEU A 173 3.39 -7.82 21.07
CA LEU A 173 3.26 -8.65 19.89
C LEU A 173 4.62 -8.84 19.20
N SER A 174 4.80 -9.99 18.52
CA SER A 174 5.95 -10.17 17.62
C SER A 174 5.85 -9.24 16.39
N GLY A 175 6.95 -9.04 15.65
CA GLY A 175 6.97 -8.25 14.42
C GLY A 175 5.93 -8.74 13.41
N GLY A 176 5.90 -10.05 13.16
CA GLY A 176 4.94 -10.67 12.24
C GLY A 176 3.48 -10.54 12.71
N GLN A 177 3.22 -10.62 14.01
CA GLN A 177 1.87 -10.41 14.57
C GLN A 177 1.41 -8.96 14.38
N ARG A 178 2.27 -7.98 14.67
CA ARG A 178 1.97 -6.55 14.41
C ARG A 178 1.64 -6.32 12.95
N GLN A 179 2.48 -6.85 12.05
CA GLN A 179 2.30 -6.69 10.61
C GLN A 179 0.96 -7.27 10.13
N ARG A 180 0.58 -8.47 10.59
CA ARG A 180 -0.70 -9.07 10.25
C ARG A 180 -1.90 -8.26 10.75
N ILE A 181 -1.82 -7.61 11.91
CA ILE A 181 -2.86 -6.69 12.37
C ILE A 181 -2.98 -5.47 11.46
N VAL A 182 -1.85 -4.88 11.01
CA VAL A 182 -1.88 -3.74 10.08
C VAL A 182 -2.43 -4.16 8.72
N ILE A 183 -2.11 -5.36 8.24
CA ILE A 183 -2.73 -5.92 7.03
C ILE A 183 -4.23 -6.12 7.25
N ALA A 184 -4.67 -6.67 8.39
CA ALA A 184 -6.09 -6.82 8.71
C ALA A 184 -6.82 -5.47 8.74
N ARG A 185 -6.20 -4.41 9.30
CA ARG A 185 -6.70 -3.03 9.24
C ARG A 185 -6.97 -2.60 7.79
N ALA A 186 -6.00 -2.81 6.90
CA ALA A 186 -6.14 -2.48 5.48
C ALA A 186 -7.26 -3.27 4.78
N LEU A 187 -7.53 -4.51 5.23
CA LEU A 187 -8.57 -5.40 4.69
C LEU A 187 -9.96 -5.19 5.30
N ALA A 188 -10.07 -4.44 6.41
CA ALA A 188 -11.31 -4.33 7.16
C ALA A 188 -12.48 -3.78 6.32
N HIS A 189 -12.23 -2.80 5.47
CA HIS A 189 -13.21 -2.19 4.56
C HIS A 189 -13.44 -2.95 3.26
N ARG A 190 -12.93 -4.18 3.11
CA ARG A 190 -13.06 -5.01 1.89
C ARG A 190 -12.54 -4.28 0.65
N PRO A 191 -11.28 -3.85 0.62
CA PRO A 191 -10.72 -3.13 -0.51
C PRO A 191 -10.70 -4.01 -1.76
N ARG A 192 -10.67 -3.36 -2.93
CA ARG A 192 -10.41 -3.99 -4.22
C ARG A 192 -8.93 -3.94 -4.60
N LEU A 193 -8.19 -3.01 -4.03
CA LEU A 193 -6.76 -2.83 -4.23
C LEU A 193 -6.07 -2.82 -2.87
N LEU A 194 -5.07 -3.68 -2.68
CA LEU A 194 -4.20 -3.68 -1.51
C LEU A 194 -2.81 -3.21 -1.92
N ILE A 195 -2.32 -2.17 -1.26
CA ILE A 195 -0.99 -1.61 -1.46
C ILE A 195 -0.13 -1.97 -0.25
N LEU A 196 1.03 -2.57 -0.49
CA LEU A 196 2.03 -2.93 0.51
C LEU A 196 3.29 -2.09 0.23
N ASP A 197 3.53 -1.03 1.01
CA ASP A 197 4.72 -0.18 0.84
C ASP A 197 5.82 -0.63 1.80
N GLU A 198 6.77 -1.41 1.30
CA GLU A 198 7.87 -2.03 2.06
C GLU A 198 7.44 -2.76 3.35
N ALA A 199 6.20 -3.24 3.36
CA ALA A 199 5.51 -3.76 4.52
C ALA A 199 6.16 -4.99 5.19
N THR A 200 7.08 -5.69 4.52
CA THR A 200 7.76 -6.88 5.08
C THR A 200 9.23 -6.64 5.43
N SER A 201 9.73 -5.41 5.30
CA SER A 201 11.15 -5.09 5.44
C SER A 201 11.76 -5.43 6.81
N ALA A 202 10.96 -5.38 7.88
CA ALA A 202 11.38 -5.62 9.26
C ALA A 202 11.07 -7.05 9.77
N LEU A 203 10.65 -7.97 8.89
CA LEU A 203 10.26 -9.32 9.26
C LEU A 203 11.41 -10.32 9.11
N ASP A 204 11.39 -11.37 9.92
CA ASP A 204 12.20 -12.56 9.69
C ASP A 204 11.70 -13.33 8.45
N PRO A 205 12.54 -14.17 7.83
CA PRO A 205 12.20 -14.87 6.59
C PRO A 205 10.94 -15.74 6.67
N GLU A 206 10.69 -16.41 7.80
CA GLU A 206 9.55 -17.29 7.97
C GLU A 206 8.23 -16.50 8.04
N ALA A 207 8.21 -15.42 8.82
CA ALA A 207 7.07 -14.50 8.90
C ALA A 207 6.80 -13.83 7.55
N GLU A 208 7.84 -13.45 6.81
CA GLU A 208 7.73 -12.88 5.47
C GLU A 208 7.08 -13.87 4.49
N GLU A 209 7.59 -15.10 4.39
CA GLU A 209 7.01 -16.12 3.50
C GLU A 209 5.54 -16.41 3.84
N ALA A 210 5.19 -16.45 5.12
CA ALA A 210 3.81 -16.66 5.54
C ALA A 210 2.90 -15.51 5.08
N ILE A 211 3.36 -14.25 5.17
CA ILE A 211 2.63 -13.09 4.67
C ILE A 211 2.53 -13.13 3.14
N CYS A 212 3.61 -13.46 2.43
CA CYS A 212 3.61 -13.57 0.97
C CYS A 212 2.58 -14.60 0.49
N ARG A 213 2.51 -15.77 1.14
CA ARG A 213 1.49 -16.79 0.83
C ARG A 213 0.08 -16.27 1.07
N THR A 214 -0.14 -15.61 2.20
CA THR A 214 -1.43 -14.99 2.53
C THR A 214 -1.84 -13.95 1.47
N MET A 215 -0.92 -13.08 1.05
CA MET A 215 -1.20 -12.07 0.03
C MET A 215 -1.52 -12.70 -1.34
N LYS A 216 -0.81 -13.77 -1.70
CA LYS A 216 -1.11 -14.50 -2.95
C LYS A 216 -2.49 -15.19 -2.91
N GLN A 217 -2.92 -15.65 -1.76
CA GLN A 217 -4.24 -16.23 -1.57
C GLN A 217 -5.39 -15.20 -1.69
N LEU A 218 -5.13 -13.92 -1.46
CA LEU A 218 -6.12 -12.86 -1.64
C LEU A 218 -6.41 -12.57 -3.13
N THR A 219 -5.50 -12.89 -4.03
CA THR A 219 -5.76 -12.84 -5.47
C THR A 219 -6.53 -14.10 -5.90
N PRO A 220 -7.49 -14.02 -6.85
CA PRO A 220 -7.85 -12.89 -7.71
C PRO A 220 -8.90 -11.93 -7.13
N GLU A 221 -9.38 -12.12 -5.91
CA GLU A 221 -10.44 -11.29 -5.34
C GLU A 221 -10.00 -9.83 -5.09
N ILE A 222 -8.72 -9.66 -4.72
CA ILE A 222 -8.09 -8.37 -4.44
C ILE A 222 -6.87 -8.20 -5.34
N THR A 223 -6.75 -7.04 -5.98
CA THR A 223 -5.53 -6.64 -6.70
C THR A 223 -4.47 -6.25 -5.69
N VAL A 224 -3.25 -6.76 -5.82
CA VAL A 224 -2.15 -6.47 -4.88
C VAL A 224 -1.01 -5.75 -5.60
N ILE A 225 -0.57 -4.63 -5.04
CA ILE A 225 0.66 -3.93 -5.44
C ILE A 225 1.61 -3.94 -4.25
N ALA A 226 2.80 -4.51 -4.40
CA ALA A 226 3.81 -4.52 -3.35
C ALA A 226 5.09 -3.81 -3.80
N VAL A 227 5.53 -2.82 -3.03
CA VAL A 227 6.88 -2.28 -3.11
C VAL A 227 7.77 -3.12 -2.22
N SER A 228 8.77 -3.78 -2.78
CA SER A 228 9.68 -4.61 -1.99
C SER A 228 10.97 -4.89 -2.72
N HIS A 229 12.05 -5.03 -1.96
CA HIS A 229 13.33 -5.56 -2.42
C HIS A 229 13.50 -7.06 -2.05
N ARG A 230 12.51 -7.64 -1.39
CA ARG A 230 12.58 -8.98 -0.84
C ARG A 230 12.23 -10.03 -1.88
N PRO A 231 13.08 -11.08 -2.06
CA PRO A 231 12.85 -12.13 -3.04
C PRO A 231 11.52 -12.86 -2.86
N ALA A 232 11.04 -13.03 -1.62
CA ALA A 232 9.79 -13.73 -1.34
C ALA A 232 8.58 -13.08 -2.02
N LEU A 233 8.44 -11.73 -1.95
CA LEU A 233 7.37 -11.00 -2.63
C LEU A 233 7.52 -11.00 -4.16
N ILE A 234 8.76 -10.90 -4.65
CA ILE A 234 9.05 -10.97 -6.09
C ILE A 234 8.65 -12.33 -6.66
N ASN A 235 8.95 -13.41 -5.95
CA ASN A 235 8.68 -14.79 -6.39
C ASN A 235 7.17 -15.11 -6.50
N VAL A 236 6.33 -14.55 -5.64
CA VAL A 236 4.86 -14.79 -5.68
C VAL A 236 4.12 -13.84 -6.63
N ALA A 237 4.78 -12.77 -7.12
CA ALA A 237 4.17 -11.80 -8.02
C ALA A 237 3.89 -12.39 -9.41
N ASP A 238 2.75 -12.00 -9.98
CA ASP A 238 2.38 -12.34 -11.36
C ASP A 238 3.14 -11.46 -12.36
N GLN A 239 3.51 -10.26 -11.94
CA GLN A 239 4.37 -9.36 -12.72
C GLN A 239 5.29 -8.56 -11.81
N VAL A 240 6.47 -8.27 -12.31
CA VAL A 240 7.50 -7.49 -11.63
C VAL A 240 7.91 -6.32 -12.50
N TRP A 241 7.97 -5.13 -11.91
CA TRP A 241 8.38 -3.92 -12.58
C TRP A 241 9.52 -3.27 -11.81
N ARG A 242 10.58 -2.87 -12.52
CA ARG A 242 11.70 -2.13 -11.94
C ARG A 242 11.60 -0.66 -12.28
N LEU A 243 11.58 0.17 -11.23
CA LEU A 243 11.69 1.62 -11.37
C LEU A 243 13.15 2.03 -11.13
N GLN A 244 13.75 2.63 -12.13
CA GLN A 244 15.13 3.12 -12.11
C GLN A 244 15.25 4.39 -12.93
N GLU A 245 15.88 5.43 -12.36
CA GLU A 245 16.09 6.73 -13.03
C GLU A 245 14.79 7.33 -13.61
N GLY A 246 13.69 7.22 -12.86
CA GLY A 246 12.38 7.71 -13.26
C GLY A 246 11.65 6.87 -14.30
N ARG A 247 12.25 5.79 -14.81
CA ARG A 247 11.67 4.93 -15.85
C ARG A 247 11.29 3.57 -15.28
N LEU A 248 10.19 3.03 -15.79
CA LEU A 248 9.68 1.73 -15.38
C LEU A 248 9.93 0.69 -16.49
N VAL A 249 10.56 -0.41 -16.11
CA VAL A 249 10.85 -1.53 -17.03
C VAL A 249 10.18 -2.79 -16.49
N ARG A 250 9.42 -3.50 -17.33
CA ARG A 250 8.82 -4.78 -16.97
C ARG A 250 9.89 -5.88 -16.97
N ILE A 251 9.94 -6.63 -15.86
CA ILE A 251 10.75 -7.82 -15.71
C ILE A 251 9.84 -9.03 -15.92
N LYS A 252 10.14 -9.84 -16.97
CA LYS A 252 9.38 -11.05 -17.29
C LYS A 252 9.90 -12.22 -16.48
N GLY A 253 9.33 -12.48 -15.34
CA GLY A 253 9.68 -13.61 -14.48
C GLY A 253 10.67 -13.27 -13.36
N PRO A 254 10.57 -14.01 -12.24
CA PRO A 254 11.30 -13.64 -11.04
C PRO A 254 12.78 -14.04 -11.01
N ARG A 255 13.28 -14.91 -11.90
CA ARG A 255 14.64 -15.44 -11.81
C ARG A 255 15.62 -15.03 -12.92
N GLU A 256 15.23 -14.99 -14.19
CA GLU A 256 16.18 -14.81 -15.28
C GLU A 256 16.49 -13.37 -15.66
N GLU A 257 15.53 -12.46 -15.50
CA GLU A 257 15.69 -11.06 -15.91
C GLU A 257 16.03 -10.11 -14.76
N TYR A 258 15.72 -10.48 -13.51
CA TYR A 258 16.03 -9.65 -12.34
C TYR A 258 17.55 -9.44 -12.16
N TRP A 259 18.35 -10.48 -12.45
CA TRP A 259 19.80 -10.50 -12.25
C TRP A 259 20.60 -9.92 -13.42
N ARG A 260 20.01 -9.66 -14.57
CA ARG A 260 20.71 -9.05 -15.73
C ARG A 260 21.14 -7.61 -15.51
N PHE A 261 20.68 -6.95 -14.46
CA PHE A 261 20.92 -5.53 -14.20
C PHE A 261 21.92 -5.23 -13.07
N GLY A 262 22.82 -6.16 -12.75
CA GLY A 262 24.03 -5.87 -11.97
C GLY A 262 24.01 -6.18 -10.47
N GLU A 263 22.91 -6.71 -9.91
CA GLU A 263 22.93 -7.28 -8.56
C GLU A 263 23.34 -8.76 -8.65
N ARG A 264 24.38 -9.18 -7.94
CA ARG A 264 24.79 -10.59 -7.88
C ARG A 264 23.70 -11.43 -7.24
N ALA A 265 23.37 -12.58 -7.86
CA ALA A 265 22.51 -13.57 -7.26
C ALA A 265 23.00 -13.92 -5.84
N PRO A 266 22.11 -14.10 -4.85
CA PRO A 266 22.51 -14.65 -3.57
C PRO A 266 23.11 -16.02 -3.81
N VAL A 267 24.33 -16.23 -3.33
CA VAL A 267 25.03 -17.51 -3.38
C VAL A 267 24.18 -18.48 -2.57
N GLY A 268 23.75 -19.57 -3.19
CA GLY A 268 23.01 -20.64 -2.47
C GLY A 268 23.85 -21.20 -1.33
N PRO A 269 23.24 -21.91 -0.36
CA PRO A 269 23.94 -22.43 0.80
C PRO A 269 25.14 -23.34 0.45
N ASP A 270 25.29 -23.79 -0.80
CA ASP A 270 26.35 -24.68 -1.25
C ASP A 270 27.50 -24.00 -2.02
N GLY A 271 27.55 -22.66 -2.07
CA GLY A 271 28.71 -21.91 -2.59
C GLY A 271 29.01 -22.06 -4.08
N ASN A 272 28.22 -22.77 -4.87
CA ASN A 272 28.45 -22.96 -6.31
C ASN A 272 27.51 -22.09 -7.15
N ALA A 273 28.14 -21.31 -8.08
CA ALA A 273 27.41 -20.64 -9.14
C ALA A 273 26.87 -21.68 -10.14
N PRO A 274 25.63 -21.55 -10.63
CA PRO A 274 25.13 -22.43 -11.70
C PRO A 274 25.98 -22.22 -12.96
N THR A 275 26.60 -23.27 -13.44
CA THR A 275 27.25 -23.35 -14.76
C THR A 275 26.18 -23.18 -15.84
N ALA A 276 26.52 -22.43 -16.87
CA ALA A 276 25.73 -21.95 -18.01
C ALA A 276 24.87 -23.00 -18.69
#